data_90b6d2111db7acef07d1e99c44b58ded
#
_entry.id   90b6d2111db7acef07d1e99c44b58ded
#
_cell.length_a   1.000
_cell.length_b   1.000
_cell.length_c   1.000
_cell.angle_alpha   90.00
_cell.angle_beta   90.00
_cell.angle_gamma   90.00
#
_symmetry.space_group_name_H-M   'P 1'
#
loop_
_entity.id
_entity.type
_entity.pdbx_description
1 polymer ?
#
loop_
_entity_poly.entity_id
_entity_poly.type
_entity_poly.pdbx_seq_one_letter_code
_entity_poly.pdbx_strand_id
1 'polypeptide(L)'
;MGKFKIRGEKMEKIIKEENPFGYKPVGKLLASMAIPAVVANLVNALYNIVDQIFIGQGVGYLGNAATNIAFPITTICLAIGLMIGIGSAANFNLELGRKNIDRAREVAGTAVGTLVIIGILLWITILIFLKPMMVSFGATEKILDYAMKYTGITSFGVPFLLFSIGANPLVRADGNPKYSMMAIVVGAILNTVLDPVFMFIFNMGIAGAAWATVISEIVSALLLAYYFTRFKTVKFQMKDFIPKLEFVKVIVSLGIASFIFQFSTTIIQIT
;
A
#
# COMPACT_ATOMS: atom_id res chain seq x y z
N MET A 1 35.95 -8.70 -30.39
CA MET A 1 35.50 -7.33 -30.05
C MET A 1 34.09 -7.00 -30.54
N GLY A 2 33.61 -7.51 -31.69
CA GLY A 2 32.28 -7.19 -32.23
C GLY A 2 31.07 -7.73 -31.44
N LYS A 3 31.12 -8.94 -30.88
CA LYS A 3 30.00 -9.55 -30.14
C LYS A 3 29.64 -8.85 -28.81
N PHE A 4 30.61 -8.24 -28.13
CA PHE A 4 30.39 -7.48 -26.91
C PHE A 4 29.72 -6.10 -27.17
N LYS A 5 30.07 -5.45 -28.27
CA LYS A 5 29.48 -4.17 -28.69
C LYS A 5 28.02 -4.33 -29.10
N ILE A 6 27.70 -5.38 -29.90
CA ILE A 6 26.31 -5.70 -30.30
C ILE A 6 25.43 -6.09 -29.13
N ARG A 7 25.99 -6.77 -28.11
CA ARG A 7 25.23 -7.12 -26.87
C ARG A 7 24.97 -5.88 -26.01
N GLY A 8 25.93 -4.93 -25.98
CA GLY A 8 25.78 -3.65 -25.28
C GLY A 8 24.71 -2.75 -25.94
N GLU A 9 24.78 -2.58 -27.27
CA GLU A 9 23.80 -1.80 -28.03
C GLU A 9 22.37 -2.39 -27.97
N LYS A 10 22.26 -3.72 -28.01
CA LYS A 10 20.98 -4.43 -27.88
C LYS A 10 20.40 -4.30 -26.48
N MET A 11 21.25 -4.33 -25.45
CA MET A 11 20.86 -4.12 -24.05
C MET A 11 20.48 -2.65 -23.78
N GLU A 12 21.20 -1.71 -24.37
CA GLU A 12 20.88 -0.28 -24.29
C GLU A 12 19.57 0.07 -25.01
N LYS A 13 19.28 -0.60 -26.13
CA LYS A 13 18.02 -0.48 -26.87
C LYS A 13 16.84 -1.08 -26.09
N ILE A 14 17.05 -2.22 -25.45
CA ILE A 14 16.04 -2.86 -24.57
C ILE A 14 15.75 -1.97 -23.35
N ILE A 15 16.78 -1.40 -22.71
CA ILE A 15 16.62 -0.47 -21.58
C ILE A 15 15.89 0.81 -22.02
N LYS A 16 16.19 1.34 -23.21
CA LYS A 16 15.48 2.50 -23.77
C LYS A 16 14.02 2.20 -24.14
N GLU A 17 13.71 1.01 -24.63
CA GLU A 17 12.33 0.62 -25.00
C GLU A 17 11.48 0.26 -23.78
N GLU A 18 12.08 -0.26 -22.71
CA GLU A 18 11.35 -0.73 -21.51
C GLU A 18 11.23 0.32 -20.39
N ASN A 19 12.16 1.29 -20.30
CA ASN A 19 12.08 2.33 -19.25
C ASN A 19 11.79 3.72 -19.84
N PRO A 20 10.54 4.23 -19.72
CA PRO A 20 10.13 5.51 -20.28
C PRO A 20 10.85 6.74 -19.67
N PHE A 21 11.52 6.58 -18.53
CA PHE A 21 12.17 7.69 -17.82
C PHE A 21 13.36 8.27 -18.56
N GLY A 22 14.01 7.50 -19.46
CA GLY A 22 15.23 7.91 -20.15
C GLY A 22 15.03 8.68 -21.44
N TYR A 23 13.84 8.68 -22.06
CA TYR A 23 13.66 9.22 -23.41
C TYR A 23 12.35 9.96 -23.68
N LYS A 24 11.33 9.84 -22.82
CA LYS A 24 10.07 10.57 -23.01
C LYS A 24 10.18 12.04 -22.60
N PRO A 25 9.51 12.97 -23.30
CA PRO A 25 9.41 14.37 -22.88
C PRO A 25 8.87 14.45 -21.45
N VAL A 26 9.51 15.26 -20.61
CA VAL A 26 9.22 15.38 -19.17
C VAL A 26 7.74 15.61 -18.89
N GLY A 27 7.07 16.49 -19.65
CA GLY A 27 5.63 16.77 -19.46
C GLY A 27 4.74 15.55 -19.72
N LYS A 28 5.03 14.76 -20.78
CA LYS A 28 4.28 13.52 -21.07
C LYS A 28 4.56 12.43 -20.04
N LEU A 29 5.79 12.36 -19.54
CA LEU A 29 6.17 11.43 -18.50
C LEU A 29 5.45 11.77 -17.19
N LEU A 30 5.48 13.04 -16.78
CA LEU A 30 4.79 13.52 -15.61
C LEU A 30 3.28 13.23 -15.66
N ALA A 31 2.62 13.55 -16.78
CA ALA A 31 1.20 13.26 -16.96
C ALA A 31 0.91 11.74 -16.91
N SER A 32 1.75 10.90 -17.51
CA SER A 32 1.57 9.44 -17.51
C SER A 32 1.68 8.81 -16.11
N MET A 33 2.32 9.48 -15.17
CA MET A 33 2.44 9.04 -13.77
C MET A 33 1.42 9.73 -12.87
N ALA A 34 1.20 11.03 -13.06
CA ALA A 34 0.31 11.81 -12.22
C ALA A 34 -1.17 11.44 -12.43
N ILE A 35 -1.61 11.26 -13.68
CA ILE A 35 -3.01 10.94 -13.98
C ILE A 35 -3.45 9.62 -13.30
N PRO A 36 -2.73 8.49 -13.45
CA PRO A 36 -3.09 7.26 -12.75
C PRO A 36 -3.08 7.41 -11.21
N ALA A 37 -2.13 8.18 -10.66
CA ALA A 37 -2.05 8.39 -9.22
C ALA A 37 -3.23 9.23 -8.70
N VAL A 38 -3.62 10.29 -9.42
CA VAL A 38 -4.78 11.12 -9.07
C VAL A 38 -6.07 10.30 -9.15
N VAL A 39 -6.25 9.52 -10.23
CA VAL A 39 -7.42 8.65 -10.38
C VAL A 39 -7.49 7.62 -9.25
N ALA A 40 -6.37 6.97 -8.91
CA ALA A 40 -6.33 6.01 -7.81
C ALA A 40 -6.70 6.65 -6.46
N ASN A 41 -6.18 7.84 -6.17
CA ASN A 41 -6.49 8.57 -4.94
C ASN A 41 -7.96 9.02 -4.89
N LEU A 42 -8.51 9.49 -6.02
CA LEU A 42 -9.92 9.88 -6.12
C LEU A 42 -10.84 8.68 -5.88
N VAL A 43 -10.57 7.56 -6.54
CA VAL A 43 -11.33 6.31 -6.34
C VAL A 43 -11.23 5.84 -4.89
N ASN A 44 -10.04 5.93 -4.29
CA ASN A 44 -9.82 5.58 -2.88
C ASN A 44 -10.64 6.48 -1.93
N ALA A 45 -10.69 7.79 -2.19
CA ALA A 45 -11.50 8.71 -1.41
C ALA A 45 -13.01 8.44 -1.56
N LEU A 46 -13.45 8.15 -2.78
CA LEU A 46 -14.85 7.84 -3.06
C LEU A 46 -15.31 6.56 -2.38
N TYR A 47 -14.53 5.48 -2.45
CA TYR A 47 -14.92 4.24 -1.79
C TYR A 47 -14.99 4.40 -0.27
N ASN A 48 -14.08 5.16 0.35
CA ASN A 48 -14.15 5.43 1.79
C ASN A 48 -15.46 6.15 2.18
N ILE A 49 -15.91 7.11 1.35
CA ILE A 49 -17.19 7.79 1.58
C ILE A 49 -18.35 6.81 1.45
N VAL A 50 -18.35 5.96 0.42
CA VAL A 50 -19.39 4.98 0.17
C VAL A 50 -19.46 3.95 1.29
N ASP A 51 -18.32 3.42 1.75
CA ASP A 51 -18.23 2.52 2.89
C ASP A 51 -18.85 3.13 4.16
N GLN A 52 -18.51 4.40 4.49
CA GLN A 52 -19.10 5.10 5.62
C GLN A 52 -20.61 5.31 5.49
N ILE A 53 -21.13 5.50 4.27
CA ILE A 53 -22.58 5.58 4.01
C ILE A 53 -23.24 4.23 4.30
N PHE A 54 -22.68 3.12 3.80
CA PHE A 54 -23.24 1.78 4.05
C PHE A 54 -23.20 1.41 5.53
N ILE A 55 -22.10 1.69 6.22
CA ILE A 55 -21.98 1.47 7.67
C ILE A 55 -23.01 2.30 8.43
N GLY A 56 -23.18 3.57 8.05
CA GLY A 56 -24.18 4.46 8.65
C GLY A 56 -25.61 3.97 8.43
N GLN A 57 -25.93 3.41 7.27
CA GLN A 57 -27.26 2.85 6.97
C GLN A 57 -27.48 1.49 7.62
N GLY A 58 -26.47 0.63 7.67
CA GLY A 58 -26.61 -0.75 8.16
C GLY A 58 -26.45 -0.92 9.66
N VAL A 59 -25.64 -0.06 10.29
CA VAL A 59 -25.32 -0.15 11.74
C VAL A 59 -25.69 1.12 12.50
N GLY A 60 -25.84 2.22 11.78
CA GLY A 60 -26.13 3.52 12.36
C GLY A 60 -24.87 4.26 12.85
N TYR A 61 -25.07 5.32 13.63
CA TYR A 61 -24.00 6.21 14.09
C TYR A 61 -22.91 5.50 14.94
N LEU A 62 -23.28 4.43 15.65
CA LEU A 62 -22.34 3.64 16.46
C LEU A 62 -21.33 2.89 15.55
N GLY A 63 -21.76 2.46 14.38
CA GLY A 63 -20.88 1.85 13.38
C GLY A 63 -19.85 2.85 12.87
N ASN A 64 -20.27 4.04 12.43
CA ASN A 64 -19.36 5.08 11.97
C ASN A 64 -18.43 5.58 13.09
N ALA A 65 -18.92 5.68 14.33
CA ALA A 65 -18.07 6.02 15.46
C ALA A 65 -17.00 4.93 15.72
N ALA A 66 -17.35 3.66 15.58
CA ALA A 66 -16.42 2.55 15.73
C ALA A 66 -15.31 2.54 14.67
N THR A 67 -15.63 2.82 13.40
CA THR A 67 -14.63 2.92 12.33
C THR A 67 -13.70 4.13 12.51
N ASN A 68 -14.23 5.25 12.99
CA ASN A 68 -13.43 6.44 13.33
C ASN A 68 -12.43 6.14 14.46
N ILE A 69 -12.80 5.36 15.46
CA ILE A 69 -11.88 4.92 16.52
C ILE A 69 -10.79 3.98 15.97
N ALA A 70 -11.08 3.19 14.95
CA ALA A 70 -10.10 2.34 14.29
C ALA A 70 -9.14 3.12 13.36
N PHE A 71 -9.50 4.33 12.93
CA PHE A 71 -8.77 5.14 11.96
C PHE A 71 -7.29 5.39 12.28
N PRO A 72 -6.86 5.64 13.55
CA PRO A 72 -5.45 5.79 13.88
C PRO A 72 -4.58 4.60 13.48
N ILE A 73 -5.11 3.36 13.55
CA ILE A 73 -4.37 2.16 13.10
C ILE A 73 -4.10 2.23 11.60
N THR A 74 -5.12 2.54 10.81
CA THR A 74 -4.98 2.68 9.35
C THR A 74 -3.98 3.77 8.99
N THR A 75 -3.99 4.89 9.72
CA THR A 75 -3.04 5.99 9.50
C THR A 75 -1.60 5.60 9.82
N ILE A 76 -1.36 4.86 10.89
CA ILE A 76 -0.03 4.33 11.22
C ILE A 76 0.45 3.40 10.11
N CYS A 77 -0.40 2.49 9.63
CA CYS A 77 -0.08 1.63 8.50
C CYS A 77 0.25 2.44 7.23
N LEU A 78 -0.54 3.49 6.94
CA LEU A 78 -0.31 4.38 5.80
C LEU A 78 1.04 5.10 5.92
N ALA A 79 1.35 5.66 7.09
CA ALA A 79 2.61 6.37 7.33
C ALA A 79 3.83 5.45 7.15
N ILE A 80 3.80 4.25 7.73
CA ILE A 80 4.88 3.26 7.61
C ILE A 80 4.97 2.74 6.18
N GLY A 81 3.84 2.39 5.56
CA GLY A 81 3.80 1.89 4.19
C GLY A 81 4.35 2.90 3.18
N LEU A 82 3.97 4.17 3.29
CA LEU A 82 4.49 5.25 2.45
C LEU A 82 5.98 5.52 2.71
N MET A 83 6.42 5.50 3.96
CA MET A 83 7.84 5.65 4.29
C MET A 83 8.69 4.60 3.58
N ILE A 84 8.33 3.33 3.71
CA ILE A 84 9.06 2.24 3.08
C ILE A 84 8.90 2.28 1.56
N GLY A 85 7.68 2.49 1.06
CA GLY A 85 7.37 2.49 -0.36
C GLY A 85 8.05 3.61 -1.14
N ILE A 86 7.92 4.86 -0.68
CA ILE A 86 8.53 6.02 -1.34
C ILE A 86 10.06 6.00 -1.18
N GLY A 87 10.57 5.66 0.01
CA GLY A 87 12.00 5.56 0.24
C GLY A 87 12.65 4.47 -0.61
N SER A 88 12.01 3.31 -0.75
CA SER A 88 12.50 2.23 -1.60
C SER A 88 12.42 2.58 -3.09
N ALA A 89 11.33 3.20 -3.56
CA ALA A 89 11.19 3.62 -4.94
C ALA A 89 12.23 4.69 -5.32
N ALA A 90 12.52 5.62 -4.43
CA ALA A 90 13.57 6.62 -4.63
C ALA A 90 14.96 5.98 -4.74
N ASN A 91 15.30 5.08 -3.81
CA ASN A 91 16.59 4.38 -3.84
C ASN A 91 16.70 3.44 -5.05
N PHE A 92 15.62 2.72 -5.38
CA PHE A 92 15.55 1.88 -6.57
C PHE A 92 15.86 2.66 -7.84
N ASN A 93 15.22 3.81 -8.04
CA ASN A 93 15.47 4.67 -9.21
C ASN A 93 16.89 5.25 -9.22
N LEU A 94 17.45 5.59 -8.06
CA LEU A 94 18.84 6.04 -7.91
C LEU A 94 19.83 4.96 -8.37
N GLU A 95 19.66 3.72 -7.91
CA GLU A 95 20.55 2.63 -8.29
C GLU A 95 20.39 2.24 -9.77
N LEU A 96 19.17 2.32 -10.32
CA LEU A 96 18.95 2.18 -11.76
C LEU A 96 19.66 3.26 -12.57
N GLY A 97 19.60 4.53 -12.12
CA GLY A 97 20.30 5.64 -12.75
C GLY A 97 21.83 5.46 -12.73
N ARG A 98 22.36 4.82 -11.67
CA ARG A 98 23.77 4.42 -11.55
C ARG A 98 24.12 3.17 -12.35
N LYS A 99 23.15 2.53 -13.02
CA LYS A 99 23.27 1.25 -13.71
C LYS A 99 23.59 0.05 -12.81
N ASN A 100 23.33 0.17 -11.51
CA ASN A 100 23.54 -0.88 -10.49
C ASN A 100 22.28 -1.75 -10.33
N ILE A 101 21.98 -2.55 -11.36
CA ILE A 101 20.75 -3.37 -11.43
C ILE A 101 20.65 -4.34 -10.24
N ASP A 102 21.78 -4.93 -9.82
CA ASP A 102 21.79 -5.85 -8.68
C ASP A 102 21.42 -5.16 -7.36
N ARG A 103 21.96 -3.96 -7.11
CA ARG A 103 21.59 -3.18 -5.92
C ARG A 103 20.13 -2.71 -5.99
N ALA A 104 19.66 -2.27 -7.15
CA ALA A 104 18.25 -1.92 -7.35
C ALA A 104 17.32 -3.10 -7.00
N ARG A 105 17.66 -4.31 -7.46
CA ARG A 105 16.93 -5.55 -7.13
C ARG A 105 16.90 -5.80 -5.62
N GLU A 106 18.06 -5.71 -4.95
CA GLU A 106 18.18 -5.94 -3.52
C GLU A 106 17.40 -4.90 -2.69
N VAL A 107 17.41 -3.63 -3.11
CA VAL A 107 16.60 -2.56 -2.49
C VAL A 107 15.11 -2.88 -2.56
N ALA A 108 14.61 -3.20 -3.75
CA ALA A 108 13.19 -3.51 -3.93
C ALA A 108 12.78 -4.79 -3.19
N GLY A 109 13.61 -5.84 -3.23
CA GLY A 109 13.39 -7.07 -2.47
C GLY A 109 13.39 -6.84 -0.96
N THR A 110 14.39 -6.10 -0.43
CA THR A 110 14.45 -5.70 0.99
C THR A 110 13.21 -4.93 1.41
N ALA A 111 12.72 -4.00 0.58
CA ALA A 111 11.51 -3.25 0.90
C ALA A 111 10.28 -4.16 1.03
N VAL A 112 10.08 -5.07 0.09
CA VAL A 112 8.99 -6.06 0.13
C VAL A 112 9.07 -6.92 1.38
N GLY A 113 10.24 -7.50 1.67
CA GLY A 113 10.44 -8.30 2.88
C GLY A 113 10.18 -7.52 4.17
N THR A 114 10.64 -6.25 4.22
CA THR A 114 10.42 -5.36 5.37
C THR A 114 8.93 -5.06 5.57
N LEU A 115 8.19 -4.78 4.48
CA LEU A 115 6.74 -4.54 4.54
C LEU A 115 5.98 -5.76 5.09
N VAL A 116 6.33 -6.97 4.65
CA VAL A 116 5.69 -8.19 5.13
C VAL A 116 5.98 -8.41 6.62
N ILE A 117 7.24 -8.28 7.04
CA ILE A 117 7.63 -8.47 8.44
C ILE A 117 6.94 -7.45 9.35
N ILE A 118 7.00 -6.15 8.99
CA ILE A 118 6.35 -5.10 9.80
C ILE A 118 4.84 -5.28 9.80
N GLY A 119 4.23 -5.67 8.66
CA GLY A 119 2.79 -5.93 8.58
C GLY A 119 2.35 -7.05 9.54
N ILE A 120 3.10 -8.15 9.59
CA ILE A 120 2.82 -9.25 10.52
C ILE A 120 3.03 -8.81 11.98
N LEU A 121 4.10 -8.06 12.27
CA LEU A 121 4.35 -7.55 13.61
C LEU A 121 3.25 -6.60 14.08
N LEU A 122 2.80 -5.68 13.23
CA LEU A 122 1.69 -4.78 13.53
C LEU A 122 0.39 -5.56 13.75
N TRP A 123 0.09 -6.53 12.90
CA TRP A 123 -1.08 -7.39 13.09
C TRP A 123 -1.08 -8.09 14.45
N ILE A 124 0.02 -8.74 14.81
CA ILE A 124 0.17 -9.40 16.12
C ILE A 124 0.02 -8.39 17.26
N THR A 125 0.64 -7.22 17.14
CA THR A 125 0.55 -6.15 18.15
C THR A 125 -0.89 -5.67 18.32
N ILE A 126 -1.62 -5.46 17.23
CA ILE A 126 -3.02 -5.05 17.26
C ILE A 126 -3.87 -6.12 17.96
N LEU A 127 -3.68 -7.40 17.65
CA LEU A 127 -4.45 -8.47 18.28
C LEU A 127 -4.20 -8.56 19.79
N ILE A 128 -2.95 -8.41 20.23
CA ILE A 128 -2.59 -8.48 21.67
C ILE A 128 -3.16 -7.28 22.43
N PHE A 129 -3.06 -6.08 21.84
CA PHE A 129 -3.41 -4.83 22.50
C PHE A 129 -4.75 -4.24 22.01
N LEU A 130 -5.62 -5.04 21.37
CA LEU A 130 -6.85 -4.56 20.73
C LEU A 130 -7.71 -3.73 21.69
N LYS A 131 -8.09 -4.27 22.84
CA LYS A 131 -8.95 -3.58 23.81
C LYS A 131 -8.31 -2.31 24.38
N PRO A 132 -7.07 -2.34 24.91
CA PRO A 132 -6.42 -1.12 25.42
C PRO A 132 -6.24 -0.05 24.34
N MET A 133 -5.98 -0.43 23.07
CA MET A 133 -5.88 0.52 21.97
C MET A 133 -7.23 1.20 21.70
N MET A 134 -8.32 0.45 21.62
CA MET A 134 -9.64 1.03 21.37
C MET A 134 -10.05 2.01 22.48
N VAL A 135 -9.79 1.65 23.75
CA VAL A 135 -10.06 2.54 24.89
C VAL A 135 -9.20 3.80 24.83
N SER A 136 -7.90 3.66 24.50
CA SER A 136 -6.98 4.81 24.37
C SER A 136 -7.35 5.74 23.22
N PHE A 137 -7.97 5.21 22.15
CA PHE A 137 -8.48 5.99 21.03
C PHE A 137 -9.87 6.61 21.27
N GLY A 138 -10.41 6.45 22.50
CA GLY A 138 -11.65 7.11 22.91
C GLY A 138 -12.92 6.27 22.77
N ALA A 139 -12.81 4.94 22.69
CA ALA A 139 -13.98 4.07 22.68
C ALA A 139 -14.74 4.17 24.02
N THR A 140 -15.99 4.63 23.96
CA THR A 140 -16.93 4.56 25.08
C THR A 140 -17.50 3.14 25.22
N GLU A 141 -18.08 2.80 26.38
CA GLU A 141 -18.69 1.48 26.60
C GLU A 141 -19.67 1.06 25.50
N LYS A 142 -20.44 2.01 24.96
CA LYS A 142 -21.44 1.75 23.89
C LYS A 142 -20.81 1.45 22.53
N ILE A 143 -19.62 1.97 22.27
CA ILE A 143 -18.93 1.86 20.97
C ILE A 143 -17.90 0.74 21.00
N LEU A 144 -17.40 0.38 22.19
CA LEU A 144 -16.27 -0.53 22.37
C LEU A 144 -16.48 -1.88 21.67
N ASP A 145 -17.66 -2.48 21.81
CA ASP A 145 -17.96 -3.78 21.20
C ASP A 145 -17.92 -3.71 19.66
N TYR A 146 -18.48 -2.64 19.09
CA TYR A 146 -18.44 -2.40 17.65
C TYR A 146 -17.00 -2.16 17.16
N ALA A 147 -16.24 -1.33 17.90
CA ALA A 147 -14.85 -1.02 17.57
C ALA A 147 -13.95 -2.26 17.68
N MET A 148 -14.10 -3.07 18.71
CA MET A 148 -13.36 -4.33 18.87
C MET A 148 -13.70 -5.33 17.76
N LYS A 149 -14.98 -5.47 17.43
CA LYS A 149 -15.43 -6.38 16.36
C LYS A 149 -14.90 -5.94 15.00
N TYR A 150 -15.04 -4.66 14.66
CA TYR A 150 -14.54 -4.09 13.41
C TYR A 150 -13.01 -4.21 13.30
N THR A 151 -12.30 -3.68 14.29
CA THR A 151 -10.83 -3.64 14.29
C THR A 151 -10.23 -5.04 14.41
N GLY A 152 -10.84 -5.93 15.17
CA GLY A 152 -10.41 -7.34 15.28
C GLY A 152 -10.43 -8.04 13.92
N ILE A 153 -11.47 -7.81 13.11
CA ILE A 153 -11.57 -8.38 11.76
C ILE A 153 -10.62 -7.66 10.81
N THR A 154 -10.65 -6.32 10.75
CA THR A 154 -9.81 -5.56 9.82
C THR A 154 -8.32 -5.72 10.10
N SER A 155 -7.93 -6.07 11.33
CA SER A 155 -6.54 -6.37 11.66
C SER A 155 -5.94 -7.49 10.80
N PHE A 156 -6.72 -8.47 10.35
CA PHE A 156 -6.27 -9.50 9.42
C PHE A 156 -5.87 -8.93 8.05
N GLY A 157 -6.43 -7.79 7.67
CA GLY A 157 -6.07 -7.06 6.46
C GLY A 157 -4.77 -6.26 6.57
N VAL A 158 -4.32 -5.91 7.78
CA VAL A 158 -3.16 -5.02 8.02
C VAL A 158 -1.89 -5.43 7.27
N PRO A 159 -1.45 -6.70 7.24
CA PRO A 159 -0.28 -7.10 6.46
C PRO A 159 -0.44 -6.83 4.96
N PHE A 160 -1.63 -7.05 4.43
CA PHE A 160 -1.95 -6.85 3.01
C PHE A 160 -2.09 -5.38 2.67
N LEU A 161 -2.71 -4.60 3.56
CA LEU A 161 -2.81 -3.14 3.46
C LEU A 161 -1.41 -2.51 3.40
N LEU A 162 -0.55 -2.82 4.38
CA LEU A 162 0.81 -2.29 4.47
C LEU A 162 1.63 -2.66 3.24
N PHE A 163 1.55 -3.92 2.81
CA PHE A 163 2.18 -4.38 1.57
C PHE A 163 1.68 -3.59 0.37
N SER A 164 0.36 -3.43 0.21
CA SER A 164 -0.24 -2.70 -0.92
C SER A 164 0.22 -1.25 -0.96
N ILE A 165 0.20 -0.54 0.16
CA ILE A 165 0.64 0.85 0.26
C ILE A 165 2.12 0.98 -0.12
N GLY A 166 2.97 0.11 0.41
CA GLY A 166 4.41 0.19 0.18
C GLY A 166 4.87 -0.34 -1.18
N ALA A 167 4.16 -1.30 -1.76
CA ALA A 167 4.49 -1.88 -3.06
C ALA A 167 4.10 -0.97 -4.24
N ASN A 168 3.03 -0.17 -4.10
CA ASN A 168 2.55 0.72 -5.15
C ASN A 168 3.61 1.69 -5.70
N PRO A 169 4.40 2.42 -4.88
CA PRO A 169 5.48 3.27 -5.37
C PRO A 169 6.54 2.50 -6.16
N LEU A 170 6.88 1.26 -5.77
CA LEU A 170 7.83 0.41 -6.48
C LEU A 170 7.33 -0.01 -7.86
N VAL A 171 6.04 -0.38 -7.97
CA VAL A 171 5.42 -0.71 -9.27
C VAL A 171 5.43 0.49 -10.21
N ARG A 172 5.21 1.70 -9.67
CA ARG A 172 5.34 2.94 -10.45
C ARG A 172 6.78 3.22 -10.86
N ALA A 173 7.74 2.96 -9.98
CA ALA A 173 9.17 3.11 -10.25
C ALA A 173 9.66 2.13 -11.33
N ASP A 174 9.07 0.93 -11.42
CA ASP A 174 9.30 -0.03 -12.52
C ASP A 174 8.66 0.40 -13.87
N GLY A 175 8.06 1.60 -13.92
CA GLY A 175 7.49 2.19 -15.13
C GLY A 175 6.06 1.73 -15.46
N ASN A 176 5.32 1.16 -14.51
CA ASN A 176 3.94 0.73 -14.73
C ASN A 176 2.91 1.37 -13.79
N PRO A 177 2.74 2.72 -13.85
CA PRO A 177 1.77 3.42 -13.01
C PRO A 177 0.31 3.01 -13.29
N LYS A 178 0.00 2.54 -14.50
CA LYS A 178 -1.34 2.04 -14.85
C LYS A 178 -1.69 0.77 -14.08
N TYR A 179 -0.74 -0.14 -13.90
CA TYR A 179 -0.96 -1.36 -13.13
C TYR A 179 -1.13 -1.05 -11.64
N SER A 180 -0.31 -0.15 -11.09
CA SER A 180 -0.45 0.36 -9.72
C SER A 180 -1.85 0.93 -9.47
N MET A 181 -2.34 1.79 -10.37
CA MET A 181 -3.71 2.31 -10.32
C MET A 181 -4.76 1.19 -10.38
N MET A 182 -4.62 0.26 -11.33
CA MET A 182 -5.57 -0.84 -11.50
C MET A 182 -5.72 -1.67 -10.22
N ALA A 183 -4.63 -2.00 -9.54
CA ALA A 183 -4.67 -2.77 -8.30
C ALA A 183 -5.48 -2.07 -7.20
N ILE A 184 -5.34 -0.73 -7.08
CA ILE A 184 -6.10 0.08 -6.13
C ILE A 184 -7.58 0.14 -6.53
N VAL A 185 -7.86 0.41 -7.81
CA VAL A 185 -9.24 0.55 -8.31
C VAL A 185 -10.01 -0.77 -8.19
N VAL A 186 -9.39 -1.91 -8.49
CA VAL A 186 -10.01 -3.23 -8.33
C VAL A 186 -10.37 -3.48 -6.86
N GLY A 187 -9.46 -3.19 -5.93
CA GLY A 187 -9.76 -3.28 -4.50
C GLY A 187 -10.92 -2.39 -4.08
N ALA A 188 -10.92 -1.13 -4.49
CA ALA A 188 -11.99 -0.18 -4.16
C ALA A 188 -13.36 -0.59 -4.72
N ILE A 189 -13.42 -1.05 -5.96
CA ILE A 189 -14.65 -1.57 -6.57
C ILE A 189 -15.12 -2.81 -5.83
N LEU A 190 -14.22 -3.73 -5.52
CA LEU A 190 -14.56 -4.97 -4.81
C LEU A 190 -15.11 -4.67 -3.42
N ASN A 191 -14.50 -3.76 -2.67
CA ASN A 191 -15.01 -3.32 -1.38
C ASN A 191 -16.43 -2.73 -1.51
N THR A 192 -16.62 -1.76 -2.41
CA THR A 192 -17.93 -1.13 -2.65
C THR A 192 -19.05 -2.13 -3.01
N VAL A 193 -18.70 -3.23 -3.70
CA VAL A 193 -19.66 -4.29 -4.06
C VAL A 193 -19.89 -5.24 -2.90
N LEU A 194 -18.86 -5.60 -2.15
CA LEU A 194 -18.96 -6.56 -1.04
C LEU A 194 -19.61 -5.97 0.20
N ASP A 195 -19.47 -4.66 0.45
CA ASP A 195 -20.10 -3.99 1.61
C ASP A 195 -21.61 -4.24 1.66
N PRO A 196 -22.42 -3.86 0.66
CA PRO A 196 -23.86 -4.10 0.71
C PRO A 196 -24.21 -5.60 0.71
N VAL A 197 -23.44 -6.44 0.08
CA VAL A 197 -23.66 -7.89 0.07
C VAL A 197 -23.50 -8.47 1.47
N PHE A 198 -22.41 -8.17 2.15
CA PHE A 198 -22.16 -8.73 3.48
C PHE A 198 -23.01 -8.05 4.56
N MET A 199 -23.22 -6.74 4.45
CA MET A 199 -23.96 -6.00 5.47
C MET A 199 -25.47 -6.24 5.40
N PHE A 200 -26.06 -6.21 4.19
CA PHE A 200 -27.50 -6.24 4.04
C PHE A 200 -28.04 -7.59 3.59
N ILE A 201 -27.37 -8.29 2.64
CA ILE A 201 -27.85 -9.60 2.17
C ILE A 201 -27.53 -10.68 3.19
N PHE A 202 -26.29 -10.71 3.70
CA PHE A 202 -25.88 -11.67 4.74
C PHE A 202 -26.16 -11.22 6.18
N ASN A 203 -26.69 -10.01 6.36
CA ASN A 203 -27.03 -9.43 7.68
C ASN A 203 -25.88 -9.46 8.70
N MET A 204 -24.63 -9.31 8.23
CA MET A 204 -23.44 -9.34 9.10
C MET A 204 -23.21 -8.02 9.85
N GLY A 205 -23.91 -6.93 9.49
CA GLY A 205 -23.72 -5.61 10.07
C GLY A 205 -22.28 -5.12 9.93
N ILE A 206 -21.68 -4.57 11.00
CA ILE A 206 -20.32 -4.02 10.97
C ILE A 206 -19.25 -5.06 10.63
N ALA A 207 -19.47 -6.34 10.97
CA ALA A 207 -18.53 -7.41 10.59
C ALA A 207 -18.52 -7.62 9.07
N GLY A 208 -19.64 -7.35 8.40
CA GLY A 208 -19.73 -7.42 6.93
C GLY A 208 -18.81 -6.40 6.26
N ALA A 209 -18.87 -5.13 6.67
CA ALA A 209 -17.97 -4.08 6.19
C ALA A 209 -16.49 -4.42 6.48
N ALA A 210 -16.19 -4.91 7.68
CA ALA A 210 -14.84 -5.32 8.04
C ALA A 210 -14.29 -6.43 7.13
N TRP A 211 -15.08 -7.48 6.85
CA TRP A 211 -14.66 -8.55 5.93
C TRP A 211 -14.56 -8.10 4.47
N ALA A 212 -15.44 -7.22 4.02
CA ALA A 212 -15.36 -6.64 2.69
C ALA A 212 -14.03 -5.88 2.51
N THR A 213 -13.64 -5.09 3.51
CA THR A 213 -12.36 -4.38 3.54
C THR A 213 -11.17 -5.36 3.48
N VAL A 214 -11.14 -6.38 4.34
CA VAL A 214 -10.05 -7.37 4.38
C VAL A 214 -9.90 -8.10 3.04
N ILE A 215 -11.00 -8.57 2.45
CA ILE A 215 -10.97 -9.27 1.16
C ILE A 215 -10.45 -8.36 0.05
N SER A 216 -10.86 -7.10 0.03
CA SER A 216 -10.43 -6.11 -0.95
C SER A 216 -8.94 -5.78 -0.82
N GLU A 217 -8.44 -5.67 0.40
CA GLU A 217 -7.01 -5.50 0.68
C GLU A 217 -6.18 -6.71 0.24
N ILE A 218 -6.66 -7.93 0.52
CA ILE A 218 -6.02 -9.18 0.07
C ILE A 218 -5.94 -9.21 -1.46
N VAL A 219 -7.04 -8.92 -2.16
CA VAL A 219 -7.05 -8.93 -3.63
C VAL A 219 -6.10 -7.89 -4.20
N SER A 220 -6.09 -6.66 -3.67
CA SER A 220 -5.16 -5.61 -4.06
C SER A 220 -3.70 -6.03 -3.85
N ALA A 221 -3.40 -6.63 -2.69
CA ALA A 221 -2.07 -7.12 -2.37
C ALA A 221 -1.64 -8.27 -3.30
N LEU A 222 -2.54 -9.20 -3.60
CA LEU A 222 -2.26 -10.31 -4.52
C LEU A 222 -1.99 -9.82 -5.95
N LEU A 223 -2.74 -8.82 -6.43
CA LEU A 223 -2.46 -8.20 -7.73
C LEU A 223 -1.06 -7.57 -7.77
N LEU A 224 -0.69 -6.83 -6.72
CA LEU A 224 0.65 -6.24 -6.63
C LEU A 224 1.73 -7.32 -6.48
N ALA A 225 1.52 -8.34 -5.65
CA ALA A 225 2.45 -9.47 -5.50
C ALA A 225 2.66 -10.21 -6.83
N TYR A 226 1.59 -10.43 -7.59
CA TYR A 226 1.69 -11.00 -8.93
C TYR A 226 2.54 -10.14 -9.86
N TYR A 227 2.46 -8.80 -9.76
CA TYR A 227 3.31 -7.92 -10.56
C TYR A 227 4.79 -8.12 -10.27
N PHE A 228 5.19 -8.39 -9.02
CA PHE A 228 6.60 -8.64 -8.69
C PHE A 228 7.17 -9.88 -9.40
N THR A 229 6.33 -10.84 -9.81
CA THR A 229 6.77 -11.98 -10.65
C THR A 229 7.03 -11.56 -12.09
N ARG A 230 6.50 -10.40 -12.51
CA ARG A 230 6.59 -9.83 -13.88
C ARG A 230 7.26 -8.46 -13.91
N PHE A 231 8.05 -8.15 -12.89
CA PHE A 231 8.78 -6.90 -12.80
C PHE A 231 9.69 -6.74 -14.02
N LYS A 232 9.66 -5.56 -14.66
CA LYS A 232 10.29 -5.36 -15.96
C LYS A 232 11.78 -5.12 -15.87
N THR A 233 12.19 -4.35 -14.87
CA THR A 233 13.57 -3.83 -14.75
C THR A 233 14.51 -4.84 -14.11
N VAL A 234 14.02 -5.65 -13.16
CA VAL A 234 14.81 -6.61 -12.39
C VAL A 234 14.09 -7.95 -12.26
N LYS A 235 14.85 -9.04 -12.15
CA LYS A 235 14.31 -10.38 -11.85
C LYS A 235 14.67 -10.75 -10.42
N PHE A 236 13.65 -10.88 -9.57
CA PHE A 236 13.83 -11.22 -8.17
C PHE A 236 14.24 -12.68 -7.97
N GLN A 237 15.04 -12.91 -6.94
CA GLN A 237 15.35 -14.22 -6.38
C GLN A 237 14.81 -14.26 -4.93
N MET A 238 14.46 -15.43 -4.41
CA MET A 238 13.91 -15.56 -3.06
C MET A 238 14.79 -14.92 -1.97
N LYS A 239 16.11 -14.96 -2.15
CA LYS A 239 17.08 -14.33 -1.23
C LYS A 239 16.98 -12.80 -1.17
N ASP A 240 16.45 -12.16 -2.22
CA ASP A 240 16.36 -10.70 -2.30
C ASP A 240 15.29 -10.16 -1.33
N PHE A 241 14.31 -11.00 -0.96
CA PHE A 241 13.24 -10.66 -0.01
C PHE A 241 13.67 -10.71 1.46
N ILE A 242 14.90 -11.17 1.74
CA ILE A 242 15.45 -11.11 3.10
C ILE A 242 15.93 -9.68 3.35
N PRO A 243 15.36 -8.96 4.35
CA PRO A 243 15.74 -7.57 4.60
C PRO A 243 17.21 -7.43 4.97
N LYS A 244 17.92 -6.57 4.26
CA LYS A 244 19.29 -6.18 4.58
C LYS A 244 19.28 -4.84 5.32
N LEU A 245 19.84 -4.80 6.52
CA LEU A 245 19.79 -3.63 7.40
C LEU A 245 20.43 -2.38 6.74
N GLU A 246 21.42 -2.57 5.88
CA GLU A 246 22.04 -1.50 5.08
C GLU A 246 20.99 -0.77 4.23
N PHE A 247 20.19 -1.53 3.48
CA PHE A 247 19.16 -0.95 2.61
C PHE A 247 17.97 -0.42 3.41
N VAL A 248 17.57 -1.08 4.51
CA VAL A 248 16.51 -0.60 5.39
C VAL A 248 16.83 0.80 5.92
N LYS A 249 18.07 1.04 6.37
CA LYS A 249 18.49 2.37 6.84
C LYS A 249 18.35 3.44 5.75
N VAL A 250 18.77 3.16 4.53
CA VAL A 250 18.67 4.10 3.40
C VAL A 250 17.20 4.33 3.02
N ILE A 251 16.39 3.26 2.94
CA ILE A 251 14.96 3.34 2.64
C ILE A 251 14.25 4.23 3.66
N VAL A 252 14.49 4.01 4.96
CA VAL A 252 13.89 4.82 6.03
C VAL A 252 14.38 6.27 5.93
N SER A 253 15.65 6.52 5.72
CA SER A 253 16.21 7.87 5.58
C SER A 253 15.58 8.65 4.43
N LEU A 254 15.36 8.01 3.28
CA LEU A 254 14.74 8.65 2.12
C LEU A 254 13.21 8.79 2.27
N GLY A 255 12.57 7.91 3.04
CA GLY A 255 11.13 7.90 3.25
C GLY A 255 10.62 8.68 4.45
N ILE A 256 11.50 9.10 5.37
CA ILE A 256 11.13 9.73 6.65
C ILE A 256 10.27 10.99 6.48
N ALA A 257 10.51 11.77 5.43
CA ALA A 257 9.71 12.96 5.12
C ALA A 257 8.24 12.61 4.87
N SER A 258 7.97 11.50 4.18
CA SER A 258 6.60 11.02 3.92
C SER A 258 5.92 10.54 5.21
N PHE A 259 6.67 9.92 6.11
CA PHE A 259 6.17 9.54 7.43
C PHE A 259 5.76 10.75 8.26
N ILE A 260 6.66 11.76 8.37
CA ILE A 260 6.40 13.00 9.13
C ILE A 260 5.20 13.74 8.55
N PHE A 261 5.11 13.84 7.22
CA PHE A 261 3.99 14.48 6.55
C PHE A 261 2.66 13.80 6.90
N GLN A 262 2.61 12.46 6.78
CA GLN A 262 1.39 11.70 7.08
C GLN A 262 1.01 11.79 8.56
N PHE A 263 1.98 11.74 9.46
CA PHE A 263 1.76 11.86 10.89
C PHE A 263 1.26 13.26 11.28
N SER A 264 1.82 14.31 10.68
CA SER A 264 1.39 15.69 10.89
C SER A 264 -0.05 15.94 10.42
N THR A 265 -0.44 15.39 9.26
CA THR A 265 -1.82 15.52 8.77
C THR A 265 -2.82 14.83 9.71
N THR A 266 -2.42 13.71 10.32
CA THR A 266 -3.27 13.00 11.29
C THR A 266 -3.48 13.82 12.56
N ILE A 267 -2.42 14.46 13.10
CA ILE A 267 -2.55 15.32 14.27
C ILE A 267 -3.52 16.48 14.01
N ILE A 268 -3.40 17.11 12.81
CA ILE A 268 -4.30 18.21 12.42
C ILE A 268 -5.77 17.77 12.30
N GLN A 269 -6.03 16.51 11.92
CA GLN A 269 -7.40 15.98 11.79
C GLN A 269 -8.03 15.63 13.14
N ILE A 270 -7.22 15.39 14.18
CA ILE A 270 -7.70 15.04 15.52
C ILE A 270 -7.94 16.30 16.39
N THR A 271 -7.29 17.43 16.06
CA THR A 271 -7.46 18.72 16.75
C THR A 271 -8.60 19.54 16.17
#